data_38aed1040b9bf39bc0b4fcd34c656b0f
#
_entry.id   38aed1040b9bf39bc0b4fcd34c656b0f
#
_cell.length_a   1.000
_cell.length_b   1.000
_cell.length_c   1.000
_cell.angle_alpha   90.00
_cell.angle_beta   90.00
_cell.angle_gamma   90.00
#
_symmetry.space_group_name_H-M   'P 1'
#
loop_
_entity.id
_entity.type
_entity.pdbx_description
1 polymer ?
#
loop_
_entity_poly.entity_id
_entity_poly.type
_entity_poly.pdbx_seq_one_letter_code
_entity_poly.pdbx_strand_id
1 'polypeptide(L)'
;MIKAENLFFSYTGLPPYLLEGINLQICGGEYVSVMGENGSGKSTLMRLLLKFIKPTGGSIASQAKRIGYVPQKKDFSNSDFPITVYEALNSYRKLLRIKNKDTIVENLEQVGMSGFTGALMGTLSGGQSQKILIARALMGAPDLLVLDEPSTGVDRKSQREIYGFLKKINQENGITIISVEHNLDAAISNSTLIYHLTGGQGHLCTPRQYADEFFQK
;
A
#
# COMPACT_ATOMS: atom_id res chain seq x y z
N MET A 1 -0.85 -3.50 15.93
CA MET A 1 -1.33 -4.24 14.74
C MET A 1 -0.21 -5.08 14.12
N ILE A 2 0.93 -4.50 13.77
CA ILE A 2 2.12 -5.19 13.27
C ILE A 2 3.31 -4.86 14.14
N LYS A 3 4.15 -5.88 14.43
CA LYS A 3 5.41 -5.72 15.16
C LYS A 3 6.49 -6.53 14.45
N ALA A 4 7.60 -5.88 14.08
CA ALA A 4 8.82 -6.51 13.61
C ALA A 4 9.91 -6.25 14.64
N GLU A 5 10.66 -7.28 15.02
CA GLU A 5 11.70 -7.21 16.04
C GLU A 5 13.00 -7.80 15.51
N ASN A 6 14.05 -6.97 15.54
CA ASN A 6 15.41 -7.30 15.15
C ASN A 6 15.45 -8.07 13.80
N LEU A 7 14.77 -7.52 12.79
CA LEU A 7 14.53 -8.19 11.52
C LEU A 7 15.75 -8.05 10.61
N PHE A 8 16.24 -9.17 10.11
CA PHE A 8 17.30 -9.25 9.10
C PHE A 8 16.76 -9.92 7.84
N PHE A 9 17.20 -9.42 6.69
CA PHE A 9 16.86 -10.05 5.42
C PHE A 9 17.96 -9.93 4.37
N SER A 10 18.23 -11.05 3.71
CA SER A 10 19.04 -11.15 2.50
C SER A 10 18.38 -12.15 1.54
N TYR A 11 18.42 -11.89 0.24
CA TYR A 11 17.93 -12.83 -0.78
C TYR A 11 18.80 -14.10 -0.87
N THR A 12 20.05 -14.02 -0.45
CA THR A 12 20.99 -15.18 -0.42
C THR A 12 20.91 -15.94 0.90
N GLY A 13 20.23 -15.39 1.92
CA GLY A 13 20.21 -15.92 3.28
C GLY A 13 21.48 -15.62 4.10
N LEU A 14 22.49 -15.00 3.50
CA LEU A 14 23.79 -14.66 4.12
C LEU A 14 24.08 -13.16 3.97
N PRO A 15 25.00 -12.59 4.78
CA PRO A 15 25.48 -11.22 4.58
C PRO A 15 26.10 -11.01 3.18
N PRO A 16 26.05 -9.78 2.63
CA PRO A 16 25.47 -8.58 3.25
C PRO A 16 23.93 -8.60 3.28
N TYR A 17 23.36 -8.07 4.37
CA TYR A 17 21.91 -7.97 4.52
C TYR A 17 21.37 -6.73 3.79
N LEU A 18 20.22 -6.88 3.13
CA LEU A 18 19.46 -5.77 2.56
C LEU A 18 18.71 -4.99 3.65
N LEU A 19 18.24 -5.71 4.68
CA LEU A 19 17.61 -5.13 5.87
C LEU A 19 18.34 -5.67 7.08
N GLU A 20 18.70 -4.79 8.02
CA GLU A 20 19.55 -5.12 9.16
C GLU A 20 19.02 -4.50 10.46
N GLY A 21 18.63 -5.36 11.40
CA GLY A 21 18.17 -4.94 12.71
C GLY A 21 16.89 -4.10 12.69
N ILE A 22 16.00 -4.31 11.72
CA ILE A 22 14.75 -3.54 11.58
C ILE A 22 13.85 -3.78 12.79
N ASN A 23 13.48 -2.69 13.45
CA ASN A 23 12.47 -2.65 14.49
C ASN A 23 11.32 -1.73 14.05
N LEU A 24 10.09 -2.25 14.04
CA LEU A 24 8.92 -1.50 13.58
C LEU A 24 7.70 -1.95 14.38
N GLN A 25 6.99 -1.00 14.96
CA GLN A 25 5.72 -1.24 15.62
C GLN A 25 4.67 -0.30 15.05
N ILE A 26 3.58 -0.87 14.52
CA ILE A 26 2.45 -0.16 13.95
C ILE A 26 1.20 -0.53 14.73
N CYS A 27 0.52 0.46 15.30
CA CYS A 27 -0.74 0.29 16.01
C CYS A 27 -1.94 0.26 15.03
N GLY A 28 -3.10 -0.20 15.51
CA GLY A 28 -4.32 -0.15 14.72
C GLY A 28 -4.76 1.30 14.48
N GLY A 29 -5.21 1.60 13.26
CA GLY A 29 -5.66 2.93 12.86
C GLY A 29 -4.54 3.92 12.49
N GLU A 30 -3.27 3.53 12.54
CA GLU A 30 -2.18 4.38 12.07
C GLU A 30 -2.10 4.39 10.54
N TYR A 31 -1.67 5.53 9.99
CA TYR A 31 -1.26 5.65 8.58
C TYR A 31 0.26 5.84 8.55
N VAL A 32 0.98 4.80 8.15
CA VAL A 32 2.45 4.81 8.10
C VAL A 32 2.93 4.90 6.66
N SER A 33 3.71 5.93 6.34
CA SER A 33 4.45 6.01 5.08
C SER A 33 5.86 5.47 5.25
N VAL A 34 6.26 4.57 4.35
CA VAL A 34 7.62 4.02 4.29
C VAL A 34 8.40 4.81 3.25
N MET A 35 9.37 5.59 3.72
CA MET A 35 10.22 6.47 2.93
C MET A 35 11.65 5.96 2.88
N GLY A 36 12.39 6.35 1.86
CA GLY A 36 13.81 6.02 1.68
C GLY A 36 14.22 6.00 0.21
N GLU A 37 15.50 5.92 -0.06
CA GLU A 37 16.06 5.90 -1.41
C GLU A 37 15.66 4.65 -2.21
N ASN A 38 15.84 4.72 -3.53
CA ASN A 38 15.65 3.56 -4.40
C ASN A 38 16.67 2.48 -4.03
N GLY A 39 16.20 1.23 -3.92
CA GLY A 39 17.06 0.12 -3.50
C GLY A 39 17.23 -0.03 -1.98
N SER A 40 16.70 0.87 -1.14
CA SER A 40 16.83 0.76 0.33
C SER A 40 16.09 -0.44 0.96
N GLY A 41 15.27 -1.17 0.19
CA GLY A 41 14.57 -2.34 0.68
C GLY A 41 13.09 -2.13 1.04
N LYS A 42 12.47 -0.98 0.70
CA LYS A 42 11.05 -0.66 1.01
C LYS A 42 10.09 -1.74 0.56
N SER A 43 10.11 -2.10 -0.73
CA SER A 43 9.21 -3.16 -1.25
C SER A 43 9.53 -4.54 -0.66
N THR A 44 10.80 -4.78 -0.29
CA THR A 44 11.19 -6.01 0.42
C THR A 44 10.63 -6.03 1.84
N LEU A 45 10.69 -4.90 2.56
CA LEU A 45 10.06 -4.75 3.87
C LEU A 45 8.55 -5.02 3.78
N MET A 46 7.86 -4.45 2.76
CA MET A 46 6.43 -4.72 2.54
C MET A 46 6.15 -6.21 2.34
N ARG A 47 6.95 -6.90 1.51
CA ARG A 47 6.79 -8.35 1.28
C ARG A 47 7.01 -9.18 2.55
N LEU A 48 7.92 -8.76 3.42
CA LEU A 48 8.14 -9.38 4.73
C LEU A 48 6.95 -9.16 5.66
N LEU A 49 6.44 -7.92 5.77
CA LEU A 49 5.28 -7.58 6.61
C LEU A 49 4.00 -8.32 6.14
N LEU A 50 3.86 -8.51 4.82
CA LEU A 50 2.77 -9.29 4.20
C LEU A 50 3.01 -10.81 4.27
N LYS A 51 4.16 -11.26 4.80
CA LYS A 51 4.57 -12.67 4.87
C LYS A 51 4.65 -13.36 3.50
N PHE A 52 4.89 -12.62 2.42
CA PHE A 52 5.16 -13.18 1.10
C PHE A 52 6.55 -13.82 1.02
N ILE A 53 7.48 -13.32 1.83
CA ILE A 53 8.81 -13.89 2.02
C ILE A 53 9.10 -13.99 3.52
N LYS A 54 10.01 -14.89 3.89
CA LYS A 54 10.41 -15.09 5.29
C LYS A 54 11.68 -14.28 5.60
N PRO A 55 11.80 -13.70 6.81
CA PRO A 55 13.03 -13.05 7.22
C PRO A 55 14.17 -14.04 7.37
N THR A 56 15.42 -13.57 7.20
CA THR A 56 16.64 -14.35 7.48
C THR A 56 16.87 -14.45 8.99
N GLY A 57 16.48 -13.42 9.74
CA GLY A 57 16.56 -13.38 11.22
C GLY A 57 15.51 -12.43 11.79
N GLY A 58 15.29 -12.52 13.11
CA GLY A 58 14.26 -11.75 13.80
C GLY A 58 12.86 -12.33 13.65
N SER A 59 11.83 -11.52 13.97
CA SER A 59 10.45 -11.98 13.95
C SER A 59 9.48 -10.91 13.47
N ILE A 60 8.33 -11.36 12.91
CA ILE A 60 7.21 -10.50 12.52
C ILE A 60 5.93 -11.09 13.10
N ALA A 61 5.28 -10.31 13.97
CA ALA A 61 3.95 -10.58 14.47
C ALA A 61 2.93 -9.66 13.81
N SER A 62 1.80 -10.20 13.37
CA SER A 62 0.69 -9.42 12.81
C SER A 62 -0.62 -9.92 13.39
N GLN A 63 -1.45 -8.98 13.85
CA GLN A 63 -2.81 -9.20 14.31
C GLN A 63 -3.85 -8.85 13.24
N ALA A 64 -3.40 -8.39 12.07
CA ALA A 64 -4.29 -8.12 10.94
C ALA A 64 -4.98 -9.41 10.49
N LYS A 65 -6.31 -9.38 10.44
CA LYS A 65 -7.15 -10.53 10.04
C LYS A 65 -7.40 -10.53 8.54
N ARG A 66 -7.56 -9.34 7.96
CA ARG A 66 -7.84 -9.14 6.54
C ARG A 66 -6.95 -8.05 6.00
N ILE A 67 -6.14 -8.40 5.01
CA ILE A 67 -5.17 -7.50 4.42
C ILE A 67 -5.60 -7.19 2.99
N GLY A 68 -5.79 -5.91 2.68
CA GLY A 68 -5.87 -5.41 1.32
C GLY A 68 -4.48 -5.05 0.82
N TYR A 69 -4.13 -5.47 -0.40
CA TYR A 69 -2.85 -5.14 -1.00
C TYR A 69 -3.02 -4.52 -2.38
N VAL A 70 -2.42 -3.36 -2.55
CA VAL A 70 -2.32 -2.64 -3.83
C VAL A 70 -0.85 -2.68 -4.27
N PRO A 71 -0.49 -3.52 -5.25
CA PRO A 71 0.87 -3.62 -5.73
C PRO A 71 1.27 -2.38 -6.53
N GLN A 72 2.58 -2.15 -6.61
CA GLN A 72 3.13 -1.20 -7.56
C GLN A 72 2.63 -1.53 -8.96
N LYS A 73 2.15 -0.51 -9.67
CA LYS A 73 1.66 -0.65 -11.03
C LYS A 73 2.81 -1.05 -11.95
N LYS A 74 2.93 -2.33 -12.24
CA LYS A 74 3.62 -2.79 -13.44
C LYS A 74 2.62 -2.62 -14.56
N ASP A 75 3.03 -1.99 -15.65
CA ASP A 75 2.16 -1.70 -16.79
C ASP A 75 1.20 -2.84 -17.07
N PHE A 76 -0.09 -2.63 -16.78
CA PHE A 76 -1.17 -3.48 -17.26
C PHE A 76 -1.41 -3.22 -18.75
N SER A 77 -0.40 -2.75 -19.45
CA SER A 77 -0.37 -2.48 -20.88
C SER A 77 -0.41 -3.73 -21.77
N ASN A 78 -0.62 -4.92 -21.19
CA ASN A 78 -1.13 -6.03 -21.96
C ASN A 78 -2.60 -5.73 -22.31
N SER A 79 -2.74 -4.77 -23.24
CA SER A 79 -4.00 -4.39 -23.91
C SER A 79 -4.70 -5.54 -24.62
N ASP A 80 -4.08 -6.71 -24.66
CA ASP A 80 -4.51 -7.86 -25.45
C ASP A 80 -5.59 -8.70 -24.77
N PHE A 81 -5.86 -8.49 -23.47
CA PHE A 81 -6.94 -9.19 -22.80
C PHE A 81 -8.08 -8.22 -22.44
N PRO A 82 -9.20 -8.26 -23.22
CA PRO A 82 -10.31 -7.33 -23.05
C PRO A 82 -11.18 -7.71 -21.84
N ILE A 83 -10.68 -7.42 -20.63
CA ILE A 83 -11.44 -7.60 -19.39
C ILE A 83 -12.05 -6.27 -18.94
N THR A 84 -13.31 -6.26 -18.58
CA THR A 84 -13.99 -5.11 -17.99
C THR A 84 -13.65 -4.94 -16.52
N VAL A 85 -13.86 -3.72 -15.99
CA VAL A 85 -13.73 -3.42 -14.56
C VAL A 85 -14.61 -4.38 -13.73
N TYR A 86 -15.86 -4.59 -14.15
CA TYR A 86 -16.76 -5.52 -13.47
C TYR A 86 -16.23 -6.94 -13.43
N GLU A 87 -15.77 -7.48 -14.55
CA GLU A 87 -15.23 -8.85 -14.62
C GLU A 87 -14.00 -9.03 -13.75
N ALA A 88 -13.08 -8.04 -13.76
CA ALA A 88 -11.89 -8.06 -12.93
C ALA A 88 -12.24 -8.09 -11.43
N LEU A 89 -13.12 -7.18 -10.99
CA LEU A 89 -13.58 -7.11 -9.60
C LEU A 89 -14.41 -8.33 -9.21
N ASN A 90 -15.27 -8.82 -10.10
CA ASN A 90 -16.10 -10.01 -9.86
C ASN A 90 -15.26 -11.29 -9.70
N SER A 91 -14.18 -11.41 -10.46
CA SER A 91 -13.23 -12.51 -10.30
C SER A 91 -12.57 -12.48 -8.90
N TYR A 92 -12.17 -11.29 -8.46
CA TYR A 92 -11.59 -11.10 -7.13
C TYR A 92 -12.62 -11.32 -6.01
N ARG A 93 -13.87 -10.84 -6.18
CA ARG A 93 -14.99 -11.10 -5.28
C ARG A 93 -15.22 -12.60 -5.07
N LYS A 94 -15.21 -13.38 -6.18
CA LYS A 94 -15.36 -14.84 -6.12
C LYS A 94 -14.19 -15.50 -5.38
N LEU A 95 -12.95 -15.05 -5.61
CA LEU A 95 -11.77 -15.52 -4.88
C LEU A 95 -11.92 -15.31 -3.38
N LEU A 96 -12.43 -14.16 -2.95
CA LEU A 96 -12.73 -13.84 -1.56
C LEU A 96 -13.99 -14.55 -1.02
N ARG A 97 -14.72 -15.31 -1.85
CA ARG A 97 -15.98 -15.97 -1.51
C ARG A 97 -17.08 -15.02 -1.03
N ILE A 98 -17.06 -13.77 -1.46
CA ILE A 98 -18.08 -12.77 -1.15
C ILE A 98 -19.33 -13.08 -2.01
N LYS A 99 -20.46 -13.37 -1.38
CA LYS A 99 -21.71 -13.74 -2.07
C LYS A 99 -22.41 -12.52 -2.67
N ASN A 100 -22.42 -11.39 -1.95
CA ASN A 100 -23.09 -10.16 -2.38
C ASN A 100 -22.36 -9.57 -3.60
N LYS A 101 -23.10 -9.36 -4.70
CA LYS A 101 -22.58 -8.73 -5.92
C LYS A 101 -22.54 -7.21 -5.83
N ASP A 102 -23.40 -6.62 -4.98
CA ASP A 102 -23.49 -5.15 -4.81
C ASP A 102 -22.18 -4.60 -4.21
N THR A 103 -21.40 -5.44 -3.51
CA THR A 103 -20.06 -5.10 -3.03
C THR A 103 -19.16 -4.51 -4.12
N ILE A 104 -19.33 -4.91 -5.40
CA ILE A 104 -18.55 -4.35 -6.51
C ILE A 104 -18.92 -2.87 -6.71
N VAL A 105 -20.22 -2.60 -6.79
CA VAL A 105 -20.74 -1.23 -7.00
C VAL A 105 -20.41 -0.34 -5.82
N GLU A 106 -20.64 -0.82 -4.59
CA GLU A 106 -20.33 -0.11 -3.34
C GLU A 106 -18.85 0.30 -3.27
N ASN A 107 -17.92 -0.60 -3.62
CA ASN A 107 -16.49 -0.27 -3.60
C ASN A 107 -16.10 0.67 -4.76
N LEU A 108 -16.75 0.59 -5.92
CA LEU A 108 -16.54 1.53 -7.01
C LEU A 108 -17.04 2.93 -6.66
N GLU A 109 -18.18 3.03 -5.96
CA GLU A 109 -18.73 4.30 -5.48
C GLU A 109 -17.77 4.98 -4.50
N GLN A 110 -17.22 4.23 -3.55
CA GLN A 110 -16.27 4.76 -2.57
C GLN A 110 -15.07 5.46 -3.21
N VAL A 111 -14.57 4.95 -4.34
CA VAL A 111 -13.42 5.52 -5.06
C VAL A 111 -13.84 6.47 -6.21
N GLY A 112 -15.14 6.76 -6.36
CA GLY A 112 -15.68 7.63 -7.41
C GLY A 112 -15.59 7.04 -8.82
N MET A 113 -15.75 5.71 -8.95
CA MET A 113 -15.60 4.98 -10.22
C MET A 113 -16.86 4.23 -10.67
N SER A 114 -18.05 4.58 -10.16
CA SER A 114 -19.33 3.91 -10.46
C SER A 114 -19.65 3.86 -11.96
N GLY A 115 -19.34 4.94 -12.70
CA GLY A 115 -19.59 5.03 -14.15
C GLY A 115 -18.66 4.17 -15.01
N PHE A 116 -17.66 3.48 -14.43
CA PHE A 116 -16.65 2.73 -15.18
C PHE A 116 -16.83 1.21 -15.12
N THR A 117 -17.94 0.73 -14.57
CA THR A 117 -18.22 -0.71 -14.38
C THR A 117 -18.05 -1.54 -15.67
N GLY A 118 -18.52 -1.02 -16.81
CA GLY A 118 -18.41 -1.66 -18.14
C GLY A 118 -17.16 -1.26 -18.93
N ALA A 119 -16.31 -0.36 -18.42
CA ALA A 119 -15.09 0.05 -19.12
C ALA A 119 -14.06 -1.07 -19.15
N LEU A 120 -13.28 -1.16 -20.23
CA LEU A 120 -12.15 -2.08 -20.31
C LEU A 120 -11.00 -1.60 -19.42
N MET A 121 -10.37 -2.50 -18.67
CA MET A 121 -9.23 -2.17 -17.80
C MET A 121 -8.08 -1.47 -18.55
N GLY A 122 -7.82 -1.91 -19.79
CA GLY A 122 -6.76 -1.34 -20.64
C GLY A 122 -7.04 0.08 -21.17
N THR A 123 -8.28 0.58 -21.09
CA THR A 123 -8.65 1.94 -21.55
C THR A 123 -8.62 2.98 -20.43
N LEU A 124 -8.39 2.54 -19.19
CA LEU A 124 -8.38 3.44 -18.02
C LEU A 124 -7.10 4.27 -17.97
N SER A 125 -7.23 5.54 -17.55
CA SER A 125 -6.06 6.35 -17.19
C SER A 125 -5.29 5.76 -16.00
N GLY A 126 -4.06 6.22 -15.76
CA GLY A 126 -3.25 5.80 -14.62
C GLY A 126 -3.98 5.96 -13.29
N GLY A 127 -4.58 7.12 -13.06
CA GLY A 127 -5.35 7.39 -11.84
C GLY A 127 -6.62 6.55 -11.71
N GLN A 128 -7.35 6.35 -12.83
CA GLN A 128 -8.53 5.48 -12.84
C GLN A 128 -8.18 4.03 -12.51
N SER A 129 -7.15 3.50 -13.16
CA SER A 129 -6.67 2.14 -12.87
C SER A 129 -6.26 1.98 -11.41
N GLN A 130 -5.57 2.98 -10.84
CA GLN A 130 -5.15 2.96 -9.44
C GLN A 130 -6.36 2.95 -8.49
N LYS A 131 -7.40 3.75 -8.76
CA LYS A 131 -8.64 3.74 -7.99
C LYS A 131 -9.34 2.37 -8.05
N ILE A 132 -9.36 1.71 -9.21
CA ILE A 132 -9.90 0.35 -9.33
C ILE A 132 -9.09 -0.66 -8.49
N LEU A 133 -7.76 -0.56 -8.48
CA LEU A 133 -6.92 -1.42 -7.63
C LEU A 133 -7.19 -1.22 -6.14
N ILE A 134 -7.40 0.04 -5.73
CA ILE A 134 -7.79 0.36 -4.35
C ILE A 134 -9.18 -0.21 -4.04
N ALA A 135 -10.19 0.00 -4.90
CA ALA A 135 -11.52 -0.57 -4.75
C ALA A 135 -11.46 -2.10 -4.60
N ARG A 136 -10.64 -2.78 -5.42
CA ARG A 136 -10.39 -4.22 -5.31
C ARG A 136 -9.84 -4.61 -3.95
N ALA A 137 -8.83 -3.87 -3.45
CA ALA A 137 -8.21 -4.18 -2.17
C ALA A 137 -9.17 -3.99 -0.98
N LEU A 138 -10.14 -3.08 -1.10
CA LEU A 138 -11.15 -2.80 -0.09
C LEU A 138 -12.30 -3.82 -0.05
N MET A 139 -12.53 -4.60 -1.10
CA MET A 139 -13.66 -5.55 -1.20
C MET A 139 -13.70 -6.57 -0.06
N GLY A 140 -12.57 -6.92 0.53
CA GLY A 140 -12.48 -7.82 1.67
C GLY A 140 -12.77 -7.16 3.02
N ALA A 141 -13.17 -5.89 3.06
CA ALA A 141 -13.25 -5.07 4.27
C ALA A 141 -11.99 -5.23 5.14
N PRO A 142 -10.81 -4.83 4.64
CA PRO A 142 -9.54 -5.04 5.33
C PRO A 142 -9.43 -4.21 6.59
N ASP A 143 -8.74 -4.73 7.60
CA ASP A 143 -8.29 -4.00 8.78
C ASP A 143 -6.88 -3.41 8.60
N LEU A 144 -6.16 -3.90 7.58
CA LEU A 144 -4.87 -3.39 7.12
C LEU A 144 -4.87 -3.23 5.60
N LEU A 145 -4.55 -2.04 5.11
CA LEU A 145 -4.35 -1.75 3.70
C LEU A 145 -2.88 -1.43 3.45
N VAL A 146 -2.25 -2.19 2.55
CA VAL A 146 -0.85 -1.99 2.16
C VAL A 146 -0.80 -1.54 0.71
N LEU A 147 -0.12 -0.40 0.45
CA LEU A 147 0.02 0.17 -0.88
C LEU A 147 1.51 0.30 -1.24
N ASP A 148 1.87 -0.22 -2.40
CA ASP A 148 3.23 -0.10 -2.93
C ASP A 148 3.24 0.96 -4.04
N GLU A 149 3.72 2.17 -3.71
CA GLU A 149 3.81 3.34 -4.60
C GLU A 149 2.48 3.72 -5.29
N PRO A 150 1.42 4.05 -4.53
CA PRO A 150 0.07 4.26 -5.10
C PRO A 150 -0.04 5.47 -6.04
N SER A 151 0.93 6.37 -6.05
CA SER A 151 0.92 7.59 -6.86
C SER A 151 1.80 7.53 -8.11
N THR A 152 2.57 6.44 -8.30
CA THR A 152 3.47 6.30 -9.45
C THR A 152 2.68 6.18 -10.76
N GLY A 153 3.00 7.04 -11.74
CA GLY A 153 2.32 7.10 -13.02
C GLY A 153 0.90 7.68 -12.97
N VAL A 154 0.56 8.42 -11.91
CA VAL A 154 -0.74 9.04 -11.68
C VAL A 154 -0.60 10.57 -11.77
N ASP A 155 -1.52 11.25 -12.45
CA ASP A 155 -1.55 12.70 -12.52
C ASP A 155 -1.83 13.36 -11.16
N ARG A 156 -1.42 14.64 -10.99
CA ARG A 156 -1.52 15.35 -9.71
C ARG A 156 -2.94 15.45 -9.15
N LYS A 157 -3.97 15.57 -10.01
CA LYS A 157 -5.37 15.65 -9.56
C LYS A 157 -5.79 14.30 -8.98
N SER A 158 -5.58 13.23 -9.73
CA SER A 158 -5.89 11.86 -9.29
C SER A 158 -5.09 11.46 -8.04
N GLN A 159 -3.83 11.90 -7.90
CA GLN A 159 -3.05 11.69 -6.68
C GLN A 159 -3.74 12.32 -5.45
N ARG A 160 -4.17 13.59 -5.53
CA ARG A 160 -4.88 14.26 -4.43
C ARG A 160 -6.17 13.54 -4.04
N GLU A 161 -6.94 13.08 -5.05
CA GLU A 161 -8.17 12.33 -4.82
C GLU A 161 -7.90 10.99 -4.12
N ILE A 162 -6.87 10.25 -4.55
CA ILE A 162 -6.45 8.99 -3.94
C ILE A 162 -6.03 9.20 -2.48
N TYR A 163 -5.12 10.14 -2.22
CA TYR A 163 -4.65 10.38 -0.86
C TYR A 163 -5.75 10.93 0.05
N GLY A 164 -6.61 11.81 -0.46
CA GLY A 164 -7.79 12.30 0.27
C GLY A 164 -8.71 11.15 0.67
N PHE A 165 -8.96 10.22 -0.24
CA PHE A 165 -9.75 9.02 0.02
C PHE A 165 -9.07 8.10 1.05
N LEU A 166 -7.77 7.81 0.90
CA LEU A 166 -7.03 6.97 1.84
C LEU A 166 -7.04 7.56 3.26
N LYS A 167 -6.82 8.87 3.37
CA LYS A 167 -6.90 9.58 4.65
C LYS A 167 -8.29 9.48 5.27
N LYS A 168 -9.34 9.64 4.45
CA LYS A 168 -10.73 9.53 4.90
C LYS A 168 -11.02 8.14 5.47
N ILE A 169 -10.71 7.07 4.75
CA ILE A 169 -10.97 5.70 5.24
C ILE A 169 -10.12 5.33 6.46
N ASN A 170 -8.92 5.88 6.59
CA ASN A 170 -8.11 5.71 7.79
C ASN A 170 -8.77 6.38 9.00
N GLN A 171 -9.21 7.65 8.86
CA GLN A 171 -9.78 8.43 9.96
C GLN A 171 -11.19 7.99 10.35
N GLU A 172 -12.05 7.72 9.35
CA GLU A 172 -13.46 7.40 9.59
C GLU A 172 -13.70 5.92 9.88
N ASN A 173 -12.97 5.01 9.21
CA ASN A 173 -13.16 3.57 9.33
C ASN A 173 -12.11 2.90 10.23
N GLY A 174 -11.08 3.62 10.68
CA GLY A 174 -10.00 3.07 11.51
C GLY A 174 -9.11 2.05 10.80
N ILE A 175 -9.13 2.02 9.45
CA ILE A 175 -8.28 1.11 8.66
C ILE A 175 -6.82 1.51 8.85
N THR A 176 -5.97 0.56 9.26
CA THR A 176 -4.53 0.79 9.30
C THR A 176 -3.97 0.84 7.89
N ILE A 177 -3.14 1.82 7.57
CA ILE A 177 -2.56 1.98 6.24
C ILE A 177 -1.04 1.94 6.32
N ILE A 178 -0.40 1.18 5.45
CA ILE A 178 1.03 1.23 5.21
C ILE A 178 1.23 1.52 3.72
N SER A 179 1.89 2.63 3.40
CA SER A 179 2.14 3.06 2.02
C SER A 179 3.63 3.26 1.78
N VAL A 180 4.17 2.64 0.73
CA VAL A 180 5.51 3.00 0.23
C VAL A 180 5.38 4.26 -0.58
N GLU A 181 6.17 5.29 -0.24
CA GLU A 181 6.08 6.59 -0.85
C GLU A 181 7.42 7.09 -1.38
N HIS A 182 7.35 7.84 -2.48
CA HIS A 182 8.46 8.63 -3.04
C HIS A 182 8.16 10.12 -2.99
N ASN A 183 6.89 10.48 -2.79
CA ASN A 183 6.46 11.86 -2.71
C ASN A 183 6.48 12.33 -1.25
N LEU A 184 7.42 13.21 -0.93
CA LEU A 184 7.60 13.77 0.41
C LEU A 184 6.34 14.51 0.89
N ASP A 185 5.76 15.36 0.04
CA ASP A 185 4.56 16.13 0.39
C ASP A 185 3.37 15.20 0.73
N ALA A 186 3.23 14.10 -0.04
CA ALA A 186 2.19 13.11 0.21
C ALA A 186 2.40 12.39 1.54
N ALA A 187 3.64 11.97 1.84
CA ALA A 187 3.97 11.32 3.11
C ALA A 187 3.73 12.25 4.30
N ILE A 188 4.21 13.50 4.25
CA ILE A 188 4.04 14.47 5.35
C ILE A 188 2.57 14.82 5.57
N SER A 189 1.79 15.03 4.49
CA SER A 189 0.42 15.52 4.60
C SER A 189 -0.61 14.47 4.99
N ASN A 190 -0.32 13.18 4.75
CA ASN A 190 -1.32 12.13 4.90
C ASN A 190 -1.02 11.11 6.00
N SER A 191 0.24 10.97 6.40
CA SER A 191 0.63 9.95 7.39
C SER A 191 0.52 10.45 8.83
N THR A 192 0.28 9.52 9.74
CA THR A 192 0.43 9.74 11.18
C THR A 192 1.88 9.52 11.62
N LEU A 193 2.57 8.58 10.97
CA LEU A 193 3.97 8.24 11.20
C LEU A 193 4.69 8.01 9.85
N ILE A 194 6.00 8.24 9.85
CA ILE A 194 6.88 7.90 8.74
C ILE A 194 7.92 6.89 9.22
N TYR A 195 8.08 5.80 8.49
CA TYR A 195 9.19 4.88 8.66
C TYR A 195 10.27 5.20 7.64
N HIS A 196 11.35 5.81 8.09
CA HIS A 196 12.48 6.17 7.24
C HIS A 196 13.46 5.01 7.17
N LEU A 197 13.66 4.48 5.96
CA LEU A 197 14.54 3.35 5.67
C LEU A 197 15.75 3.81 4.87
N THR A 198 16.95 3.70 5.45
CA THR A 198 18.22 4.09 4.81
C THR A 198 19.32 3.11 5.20
N GLY A 199 20.20 2.73 4.26
CA GLY A 199 21.33 1.84 4.53
C GLY A 199 20.93 0.49 5.15
N GLY A 200 19.75 -0.04 4.85
CA GLY A 200 19.25 -1.29 5.42
C GLY A 200 18.69 -1.19 6.83
N GLN A 201 18.77 -0.02 7.47
CA GLN A 201 18.23 0.27 8.79
C GLN A 201 17.05 1.24 8.69
N GLY A 202 16.21 1.32 9.74
CA GLY A 202 15.08 2.21 9.71
C GLY A 202 14.62 2.64 11.10
N HIS A 203 13.95 3.79 11.16
CA HIS A 203 13.34 4.30 12.37
C HIS A 203 11.96 4.92 12.10
N LEU A 204 11.10 4.93 13.11
CA LEU A 204 9.83 5.65 13.09
C LEU A 204 10.04 7.08 13.58
N CYS A 205 9.42 8.03 12.88
CA CYS A 205 9.36 9.42 13.28
C CYS A 205 7.99 10.02 12.90
N THR A 206 7.67 11.17 13.46
CA THR A 206 6.51 11.95 13.03
C THR A 206 6.79 12.63 11.68
N PRO A 207 5.75 12.99 10.90
CA PRO A 207 5.93 13.75 9.66
C PRO A 207 6.72 15.05 9.85
N ARG A 208 6.54 15.72 10.99
CA ARG A 208 7.29 16.94 11.32
C ARG A 208 8.78 16.66 11.54
N GLN A 209 9.12 15.66 12.35
CA GLN A 209 10.51 15.26 12.56
C GLN A 209 11.19 14.88 11.25
N TYR A 210 10.50 14.10 10.40
CA TYR A 210 11.02 13.73 9.10
C TYR A 210 11.29 14.94 8.21
N ALA A 211 10.36 15.91 8.18
CA ALA A 211 10.54 17.15 7.43
C ALA A 211 11.75 17.95 7.93
N ASP A 212 11.91 18.09 9.27
CA ASP A 212 13.05 18.78 9.89
C ASP A 212 14.39 18.09 9.52
N GLU A 213 14.45 16.77 9.56
CA GLU A 213 15.65 15.99 9.16
C GLU A 213 15.97 16.12 7.66
N PHE A 214 14.94 16.21 6.81
CA PHE A 214 15.11 16.28 5.36
C PHE A 214 15.54 17.68 4.87
N PHE A 215 15.01 18.74 5.50
CA PHE A 215 15.32 20.12 5.12
C PHE A 215 16.59 20.70 5.79
N GLN A 216 17.18 19.97 6.75
CA GLN A 216 18.47 20.35 7.36
C GLN A 216 19.70 19.81 6.59
N LYS A 217 19.51 19.05 5.54
CA LYS A 217 20.55 18.56 4.60
C LYS A 217 20.51 19.36 3.31
#